data_d9c7780b34784cc534a40ae8de34d6a0
#
_entry.id   d9c7780b34784cc534a40ae8de34d6a0
#
_cell.length_a   1.000
_cell.length_b   1.000
_cell.length_c   1.000
_cell.angle_alpha   90.00
_cell.angle_beta   90.00
_cell.angle_gamma   90.00
#
_symmetry.space_group_name_H-M   'P 1'
#
loop_
_entity.id
_entity.type
_entity.pdbx_description
1 polymer ?
#
loop_
_entity_poly.entity_id
_entity_poly.type
_entity_poly.pdbx_seq_one_letter_code
_entity_poly.pdbx_strand_id
1 'polypeptide(L)'
;KVIKAEHPAMSGVKEFEAWDETYKHRNHNEKDRTVLMVREVAGAGDNIKEPEPWTWVRTQGKGRVFYTASGHDERVWEQSGFHQLLKAGILWSVGDMRKKSYDKFIAGRAPLKYEKRGDIANYENRPEPLPYQFPLPARESMKYTQAPVGFRLELFASEPDIINPIGLAWDERGRLWVAETVDYPNEMTPDRVGNDKIKILEDTDGDGKCDKVTVFAEGLNIPTSLTFSRGGIIVAHVPDFLFLKDTDGDDKADVREVINTGWGTGDTHAGPSNLRYGFDNWIWGAVGYSSYSGTVGGEQKRFGSGVFRMKPDGSALEFMHQFNNNTWGLGFNSSGDVFGSTANNNPSFFCGIPATAYRNGKKGITAKMIATDRSFHPITPNIRQVDAFNNYTAGAGHALATSAAFPESYREKMAFIGGPTGHLLGMYEISPTGAGYKARNAFAFLASADEWFSPVAAEVGPDGHLWVADWYNFIIQHNPTPSKGRGGYDAQRGRGNAHVNPNRDRGHGRIYRVVWEGAPESKIKSLGGASDAQLVAALESDNLFWRHTAQRLLVDEGKKGAVPALKKKIDAGG
;
A
#
# COMPACT_ATOMS: atom_id res chain seq x y z
N LYS A 1 28.26 32.12 -14.22
CA LYS A 1 27.80 32.81 -15.43
C LYS A 1 27.00 31.88 -16.32
N VAL A 2 25.82 32.30 -16.71
CA VAL A 2 25.00 31.62 -17.71
C VAL A 2 25.57 31.87 -19.10
N ILE A 3 25.74 30.80 -19.90
CA ILE A 3 26.25 30.87 -21.26
C ILE A 3 25.29 30.38 -22.34
N LYS A 4 24.23 29.62 -21.92
CA LYS A 4 23.16 29.13 -22.81
C LYS A 4 21.80 29.26 -22.14
N ALA A 5 21.31 30.48 -21.96
CA ALA A 5 20.02 30.75 -21.31
C ALA A 5 18.81 30.22 -22.10
N GLU A 6 18.94 30.11 -23.42
CA GLU A 6 17.88 29.62 -24.34
C GLU A 6 17.65 28.11 -24.29
N HIS A 7 18.57 27.38 -23.65
CA HIS A 7 18.43 25.91 -23.59
C HIS A 7 17.22 25.50 -22.71
N PRO A 8 16.38 24.52 -23.09
CA PRO A 8 15.19 24.12 -22.32
C PRO A 8 15.47 23.76 -20.85
N ALA A 9 16.65 23.20 -20.53
CA ALA A 9 17.06 22.91 -19.16
C ALA A 9 17.39 24.19 -18.34
N MET A 10 17.31 25.38 -18.94
CA MET A 10 17.48 26.70 -18.30
C MET A 10 16.18 27.49 -18.26
N SER A 11 15.05 26.88 -18.57
CA SER A 11 13.75 27.57 -18.65
C SER A 11 13.37 28.27 -17.34
N GLY A 12 13.22 29.59 -17.40
CA GLY A 12 12.87 30.42 -16.24
C GLY A 12 13.99 30.64 -15.23
N VAL A 13 15.19 30.11 -15.47
CA VAL A 13 16.35 30.32 -14.60
C VAL A 13 16.79 31.79 -14.71
N LYS A 14 16.83 32.46 -13.56
CA LYS A 14 17.41 33.81 -13.41
C LYS A 14 18.79 33.69 -12.76
N GLU A 15 19.64 34.64 -12.98
CA GLU A 15 20.92 34.71 -12.28
C GLU A 15 20.68 34.83 -10.77
N PHE A 16 21.53 34.17 -10.01
CA PHE A 16 21.54 34.21 -8.54
C PHE A 16 22.97 34.15 -8.03
N GLU A 17 23.17 34.69 -6.87
CA GLU A 17 24.45 34.68 -6.16
C GLU A 17 24.27 33.83 -4.89
N ALA A 18 25.23 32.94 -4.65
CA ALA A 18 25.26 32.17 -3.41
C ALA A 18 26.71 31.82 -3.10
N TRP A 19 27.00 31.69 -1.82
CA TRP A 19 28.24 31.08 -1.39
C TRP A 19 28.14 29.57 -1.51
N ASP A 20 29.14 28.95 -2.14
CA ASP A 20 29.18 27.49 -2.35
C ASP A 20 30.62 27.01 -2.44
N GLU A 21 30.85 25.71 -2.22
CA GLU A 21 32.17 25.12 -2.45
C GLU A 21 32.48 25.12 -3.95
N THR A 22 33.74 25.36 -4.29
CA THR A 22 34.17 25.38 -5.69
C THR A 22 34.94 24.13 -6.06
N TYR A 23 34.51 23.49 -7.14
CA TYR A 23 35.09 22.26 -7.66
C TYR A 23 35.90 22.48 -8.93
N LYS A 24 36.95 21.65 -9.10
CA LYS A 24 37.68 21.46 -10.36
C LYS A 24 37.42 20.04 -10.84
N HIS A 25 36.92 19.92 -12.04
CA HIS A 25 36.64 18.62 -12.63
C HIS A 25 37.89 18.12 -13.38
N ARG A 26 38.17 16.79 -13.28
CA ARG A 26 39.23 16.12 -14.01
C ARG A 26 38.65 14.93 -14.75
N ASN A 27 39.26 14.61 -15.91
CA ASN A 27 38.90 13.43 -16.71
C ASN A 27 37.45 13.32 -17.09
N HIS A 28 36.77 14.45 -17.28
CA HIS A 28 35.36 14.47 -17.64
C HIS A 28 35.18 14.20 -19.15
N ASN A 29 34.13 13.44 -19.48
CA ASN A 29 33.78 13.16 -20.85
C ASN A 29 33.02 14.32 -21.47
N GLU A 30 33.61 14.92 -22.50
CA GLU A 30 33.02 16.09 -23.22
C GLU A 30 32.11 15.70 -24.38
N LYS A 31 32.09 14.41 -24.74
CA LYS A 31 31.29 13.93 -25.85
C LYS A 31 29.79 14.21 -25.60
N ASP A 32 29.15 14.81 -26.60
CA ASP A 32 27.72 15.15 -26.60
C ASP A 32 27.29 16.04 -25.40
N ARG A 33 28.24 16.78 -24.81
CA ARG A 33 28.02 17.69 -23.70
C ARG A 33 27.72 19.10 -24.20
N THR A 34 26.66 19.70 -23.68
CA THR A 34 26.36 21.11 -23.82
C THR A 34 26.51 21.80 -22.46
N VAL A 35 27.48 22.71 -22.34
CA VAL A 35 27.69 23.52 -21.13
C VAL A 35 26.66 24.64 -21.12
N LEU A 36 25.96 24.81 -19.99
CA LEU A 36 24.88 25.78 -19.75
C LEU A 36 25.36 26.96 -18.90
N MET A 37 26.18 26.65 -17.91
CA MET A 37 26.78 27.64 -16.99
C MET A 37 28.26 27.33 -16.80
N VAL A 38 29.06 28.35 -16.60
CA VAL A 38 30.47 28.25 -16.23
C VAL A 38 30.75 29.02 -14.94
N ARG A 39 31.71 28.55 -14.18
CA ARG A 39 32.32 29.31 -13.11
C ARG A 39 33.46 30.11 -13.67
N GLU A 40 33.35 31.44 -13.59
CA GLU A 40 34.46 32.34 -13.90
C GLU A 40 35.36 32.46 -12.67
N VAL A 41 36.65 32.47 -12.91
CA VAL A 41 37.64 32.56 -11.84
C VAL A 41 37.55 33.94 -11.20
N ALA A 42 37.25 33.96 -9.91
CA ALA A 42 37.37 35.16 -9.10
C ALA A 42 38.03 34.80 -7.77
N GLY A 43 39.26 35.18 -7.56
CA GLY A 43 39.90 35.09 -6.25
C GLY A 43 41.32 34.55 -6.26
N ALA A 44 42.10 34.98 -5.26
CA ALA A 44 43.48 34.53 -5.03
C ALA A 44 43.54 33.03 -4.72
N GLY A 45 44.40 32.32 -5.48
CA GLY A 45 44.66 30.88 -5.28
C GLY A 45 43.97 29.95 -6.28
N ASP A 46 43.14 30.42 -7.15
CA ASP A 46 42.49 29.62 -8.18
C ASP A 46 43.33 29.62 -9.46
N ASN A 47 44.05 28.53 -9.68
CA ASN A 47 44.92 28.32 -10.87
C ASN A 47 44.12 27.87 -12.12
N ILE A 48 42.85 28.24 -12.25
CA ILE A 48 42.02 27.92 -13.41
C ILE A 48 42.38 28.90 -14.55
N LYS A 49 42.86 28.36 -15.65
CA LYS A 49 43.22 29.13 -16.85
C LYS A 49 42.05 29.45 -17.74
N GLU A 50 40.95 28.67 -17.62
CA GLU A 50 39.73 28.79 -18.42
C GLU A 50 38.50 28.65 -17.52
N PRO A 51 37.32 29.20 -17.93
CA PRO A 51 36.10 29.02 -17.17
C PRO A 51 35.74 27.53 -16.97
N GLU A 52 35.49 27.14 -15.74
CA GLU A 52 35.13 25.75 -15.39
C GLU A 52 33.69 25.46 -15.77
N PRO A 53 33.39 24.36 -16.51
CA PRO A 53 32.02 23.94 -16.76
C PRO A 53 31.30 23.63 -15.46
N TRP A 54 30.28 24.39 -15.12
CA TRP A 54 29.61 24.33 -13.83
C TRP A 54 28.26 23.63 -13.88
N THR A 55 27.48 23.91 -14.92
CA THR A 55 26.21 23.22 -15.20
C THR A 55 26.20 22.82 -16.67
N TRP A 56 25.84 21.58 -16.92
CA TRP A 56 25.84 21.05 -18.29
C TRP A 56 24.80 19.94 -18.48
N VAL A 57 24.48 19.67 -19.72
CA VAL A 57 23.61 18.59 -20.14
C VAL A 57 24.30 17.71 -21.20
N ARG A 58 23.87 16.47 -21.28
CA ARG A 58 24.26 15.55 -22.35
C ARG A 58 23.23 14.44 -22.55
N THR A 59 23.34 13.71 -23.63
CA THR A 59 22.62 12.45 -23.83
C THR A 59 23.51 11.26 -23.51
N GLN A 60 22.94 10.20 -22.96
CA GLN A 60 23.59 8.92 -22.70
C GLN A 60 22.68 7.80 -23.18
N GLY A 61 22.97 7.23 -24.36
CA GLY A 61 22.04 6.33 -25.03
C GLY A 61 20.70 7.03 -25.33
N LYS A 62 19.60 6.49 -24.81
CA LYS A 62 18.27 7.10 -24.90
C LYS A 62 17.95 8.07 -23.74
N GLY A 63 18.83 8.19 -22.75
CA GLY A 63 18.65 9.02 -21.57
C GLY A 63 19.21 10.41 -21.72
N ARG A 64 18.69 11.36 -20.93
CA ARG A 64 19.17 12.73 -20.79
C ARG A 64 19.82 12.88 -19.41
N VAL A 65 20.94 13.56 -19.35
CA VAL A 65 21.69 13.83 -18.11
C VAL A 65 21.78 15.34 -17.93
N PHE A 66 21.32 15.81 -16.80
CA PHE A 66 21.56 17.17 -16.30
C PHE A 66 22.50 17.09 -15.11
N TYR A 67 23.49 17.96 -15.09
CA TYR A 67 24.48 18.06 -14.01
C TYR A 67 24.65 19.51 -13.59
N THR A 68 24.79 19.75 -12.30
CA THR A 68 25.28 21.01 -11.74
C THR A 68 26.25 20.73 -10.61
N ALA A 69 27.29 21.54 -10.50
CA ALA A 69 28.27 21.49 -9.41
C ALA A 69 27.84 22.32 -8.18
N SER A 70 26.72 23.04 -8.27
CA SER A 70 26.15 23.77 -7.13
C SER A 70 25.39 22.85 -6.19
N GLY A 71 25.35 23.22 -4.89
CA GLY A 71 24.50 22.57 -3.91
C GLY A 71 25.23 21.88 -2.76
N HIS A 72 26.51 22.15 -2.54
CA HIS A 72 27.25 21.68 -1.37
C HIS A 72 26.83 22.43 -0.09
N ASP A 73 26.67 23.75 -0.20
CA ASP A 73 26.33 24.61 0.95
C ASP A 73 24.82 24.87 1.08
N GLU A 74 24.33 24.88 2.29
CA GLU A 74 22.91 25.13 2.59
C GLU A 74 22.41 26.48 2.07
N ARG A 75 23.27 27.51 2.01
CA ARG A 75 22.94 28.85 1.49
C ARG A 75 22.57 28.82 0.01
N VAL A 76 23.08 27.88 -0.75
CA VAL A 76 22.66 27.67 -2.16
C VAL A 76 21.23 27.16 -2.21
N TRP A 77 20.86 26.24 -1.31
CA TRP A 77 19.51 25.70 -1.22
C TRP A 77 18.45 26.72 -0.79
N GLU A 78 18.84 27.84 -0.21
CA GLU A 78 17.94 28.94 0.10
C GLU A 78 17.64 29.84 -1.12
N GLN A 79 18.39 29.69 -2.21
CA GLN A 79 18.26 30.52 -3.41
C GLN A 79 17.15 30.05 -4.34
N SER A 80 16.16 30.91 -4.59
CA SER A 80 15.06 30.61 -5.52
C SER A 80 15.56 30.34 -6.95
N GLY A 81 16.65 31.00 -7.36
CA GLY A 81 17.31 30.75 -8.65
C GLY A 81 17.88 29.36 -8.76
N PHE A 82 18.47 28.81 -7.68
CA PHE A 82 18.93 27.42 -7.63
C PHE A 82 17.77 26.43 -7.71
N HIS A 83 16.69 26.67 -6.97
CA HIS A 83 15.48 25.84 -7.08
C HIS A 83 14.92 25.80 -8.50
N GLN A 84 14.91 26.97 -9.18
CA GLN A 84 14.45 27.04 -10.56
C GLN A 84 15.40 26.32 -11.52
N LEU A 85 16.72 26.37 -11.29
CA LEU A 85 17.72 25.63 -12.06
C LEU A 85 17.49 24.11 -11.94
N LEU A 86 17.34 23.61 -10.71
CA LEU A 86 17.06 22.18 -10.47
C LEU A 86 15.74 21.75 -11.11
N LYS A 87 14.68 22.54 -10.94
CA LYS A 87 13.38 22.26 -11.55
C LYS A 87 13.46 22.18 -13.08
N ALA A 88 14.10 23.13 -13.72
CA ALA A 88 14.25 23.16 -15.18
C ALA A 88 15.08 21.97 -15.68
N GLY A 89 16.20 21.67 -15.01
CA GLY A 89 17.06 20.54 -15.32
C GLY A 89 16.37 19.18 -15.17
N ILE A 90 15.63 18.99 -14.07
CA ILE A 90 14.85 17.77 -13.83
C ILE A 90 13.78 17.60 -14.91
N LEU A 91 12.96 18.61 -15.16
CA LEU A 91 11.87 18.54 -16.15
C LEU A 91 12.41 18.27 -17.57
N TRP A 92 13.56 18.84 -17.92
CA TRP A 92 14.22 18.53 -19.18
C TRP A 92 14.72 17.07 -19.22
N SER A 93 15.31 16.59 -18.13
CA SER A 93 15.86 15.22 -18.06
C SER A 93 14.78 14.13 -18.15
N VAL A 94 13.61 14.34 -17.53
CA VAL A 94 12.52 13.36 -17.55
C VAL A 94 11.79 13.27 -18.91
N GLY A 95 11.95 14.25 -19.77
CA GLY A 95 11.42 14.29 -21.13
C GLY A 95 9.98 14.81 -21.24
N ASP A 96 9.56 15.07 -22.48
CA ASP A 96 8.35 15.86 -22.76
C ASP A 96 7.06 15.15 -22.32
N MET A 97 7.00 13.84 -22.47
CA MET A 97 5.83 13.06 -22.06
C MET A 97 5.58 13.16 -20.55
N ARG A 98 6.62 12.94 -19.75
CA ARG A 98 6.51 13.05 -18.28
C ARG A 98 6.31 14.49 -17.84
N LYS A 99 6.93 15.45 -18.52
CA LYS A 99 6.69 16.87 -18.27
C LYS A 99 5.21 17.23 -18.50
N LYS A 100 4.61 16.79 -19.61
CA LYS A 100 3.17 17.01 -19.88
C LYS A 100 2.29 16.38 -18.80
N SER A 101 2.64 15.17 -18.33
CA SER A 101 1.91 14.53 -17.24
C SER A 101 2.01 15.32 -15.93
N TYR A 102 3.19 15.84 -15.61
CA TYR A 102 3.39 16.73 -14.45
C TYR A 102 2.61 18.04 -14.59
N ASP A 103 2.69 18.70 -15.74
CA ASP A 103 1.96 19.94 -16.02
C ASP A 103 0.43 19.73 -15.87
N LYS A 104 -0.08 18.59 -16.36
CA LYS A 104 -1.49 18.20 -16.18
C LYS A 104 -1.83 17.96 -14.71
N PHE A 105 -0.94 17.29 -13.98
CA PHE A 105 -1.14 17.00 -12.56
C PHE A 105 -1.21 18.25 -11.70
N ILE A 106 -0.37 19.27 -11.96
CA ILE A 106 -0.38 20.54 -11.20
C ILE A 106 -1.44 21.54 -11.68
N ALA A 107 -1.97 21.37 -12.89
CA ALA A 107 -2.96 22.29 -13.46
C ALA A 107 -4.29 22.21 -12.70
N GLY A 108 -4.88 23.37 -12.40
CA GLY A 108 -6.19 23.46 -11.75
C GLY A 108 -6.22 23.06 -10.27
N ARG A 109 -5.05 22.86 -9.63
CA ARG A 109 -4.98 22.69 -8.18
C ARG A 109 -4.87 24.04 -7.49
N ALA A 110 -5.79 24.30 -6.55
CA ALA A 110 -5.63 25.40 -5.62
C ALA A 110 -4.50 25.07 -4.62
N PRO A 111 -3.78 26.06 -4.08
CA PRO A 111 -2.87 25.81 -2.96
C PRO A 111 -3.62 25.18 -1.78
N LEU A 112 -3.03 24.16 -1.15
CA LEU A 112 -3.56 23.58 0.07
C LEU A 112 -3.58 24.66 1.17
N LYS A 113 -4.66 24.64 1.96
CA LYS A 113 -4.84 25.60 3.07
C LYS A 113 -4.41 24.93 4.36
N TYR A 114 -3.62 25.65 5.13
CA TYR A 114 -3.10 25.21 6.42
C TYR A 114 -3.41 26.22 7.51
N GLU A 115 -3.62 25.72 8.73
CA GLU A 115 -3.74 26.56 9.91
C GLU A 115 -2.87 26.05 11.07
N LYS A 116 -2.51 26.92 11.99
CA LYS A 116 -1.86 26.51 13.26
C LYS A 116 -2.94 26.10 14.26
N ARG A 117 -2.83 24.89 14.80
CA ARG A 117 -3.76 24.35 15.80
C ARG A 117 -3.00 23.87 17.01
N GLY A 118 -3.31 24.44 18.20
CA GLY A 118 -2.66 24.07 19.46
C GLY A 118 -3.14 22.75 20.05
N ASP A 119 -4.24 22.21 19.58
CA ASP A 119 -4.80 20.91 20.01
C ASP A 119 -4.22 19.72 19.24
N ILE A 120 -3.43 19.98 18.19
CA ILE A 120 -2.70 18.94 17.45
C ILE A 120 -1.27 18.87 17.98
N ALA A 121 -0.89 17.69 18.43
CA ALA A 121 0.42 17.45 19.02
C ALA A 121 1.58 17.66 18.04
N ASN A 122 2.70 18.12 18.55
CA ASN A 122 3.97 18.12 17.85
C ASN A 122 4.60 16.71 17.89
N TYR A 123 4.24 15.87 16.91
CA TYR A 123 4.58 14.45 16.90
C TYR A 123 6.09 14.14 16.84
N GLU A 124 6.88 15.01 16.24
CA GLU A 124 8.30 14.76 15.99
C GLU A 124 9.21 15.69 16.79
N ASN A 125 8.67 16.38 17.81
CA ASN A 125 9.40 17.40 18.57
C ASN A 125 10.11 18.40 17.66
N ARG A 126 9.45 18.85 16.64
CA ARG A 126 9.97 19.86 15.72
C ARG A 126 10.06 21.20 16.43
N PRO A 127 10.98 22.10 16.04
CA PRO A 127 11.02 23.47 16.57
C PRO A 127 9.67 24.19 16.45
N GLU A 128 8.95 23.97 15.33
CA GLU A 128 7.57 24.42 15.11
C GLU A 128 6.68 23.22 14.79
N PRO A 129 5.49 23.08 15.44
CA PRO A 129 4.52 22.06 15.10
C PRO A 129 4.09 22.18 13.62
N LEU A 130 3.85 21.04 12.98
CA LEU A 130 3.32 21.03 11.62
C LEU A 130 1.94 21.70 11.58
N PRO A 131 1.68 22.58 10.61
CA PRO A 131 0.36 23.15 10.44
C PRO A 131 -0.64 22.06 10.02
N TYR A 132 -1.91 22.28 10.34
CA TYR A 132 -3.00 21.38 10.04
C TYR A 132 -3.64 21.72 8.70
N GLN A 133 -3.85 20.71 7.86
CA GLN A 133 -4.64 20.79 6.65
C GLN A 133 -6.06 20.27 6.92
N PHE A 134 -7.08 20.99 6.48
CA PHE A 134 -8.46 20.51 6.54
C PHE A 134 -8.69 19.35 5.55
N PRO A 135 -9.59 18.41 5.89
CA PRO A 135 -9.98 17.37 4.95
C PRO A 135 -10.58 18.00 3.67
N LEU A 136 -10.32 17.37 2.54
CA LEU A 136 -10.83 17.80 1.25
C LEU A 136 -11.97 16.90 0.80
N PRO A 137 -12.96 17.39 0.07
CA PRO A 137 -13.92 16.55 -0.64
C PRO A 137 -13.17 15.54 -1.52
N ALA A 138 -13.67 14.32 -1.66
CA ALA A 138 -12.97 13.20 -2.31
C ALA A 138 -12.42 13.54 -3.70
N ARG A 139 -13.22 14.20 -4.55
CA ARG A 139 -12.80 14.62 -5.90
C ARG A 139 -11.73 15.71 -5.89
N GLU A 140 -11.69 16.56 -4.87
CA GLU A 140 -10.64 17.57 -4.72
C GLU A 140 -9.33 16.92 -4.25
N SER A 141 -9.38 16.02 -3.26
CA SER A 141 -8.23 15.27 -2.77
C SER A 141 -7.50 14.51 -3.89
N MET A 142 -8.23 13.89 -4.81
CA MET A 142 -7.65 13.20 -5.97
C MET A 142 -6.73 14.08 -6.82
N LYS A 143 -6.97 15.38 -6.89
CA LYS A 143 -6.12 16.32 -7.64
C LYS A 143 -4.73 16.47 -7.05
N TYR A 144 -4.53 16.07 -5.80
CA TYR A 144 -3.25 16.11 -5.10
C TYR A 144 -2.54 14.75 -5.05
N THR A 145 -3.18 13.70 -5.55
CA THR A 145 -2.63 12.34 -5.57
C THR A 145 -2.06 12.02 -6.94
N GLN A 146 -0.77 11.79 -7.00
CA GLN A 146 -0.03 11.47 -8.22
C GLN A 146 0.06 9.95 -8.41
N ALA A 147 -0.24 9.50 -9.62
CA ALA A 147 0.02 8.15 -10.12
C ALA A 147 1.13 8.16 -11.19
N PRO A 148 1.76 7.01 -11.51
CA PRO A 148 2.71 6.91 -12.61
C PRO A 148 2.08 7.25 -13.96
N VAL A 149 2.92 7.69 -14.90
CA VAL A 149 2.48 7.97 -16.28
C VAL A 149 1.85 6.73 -16.91
N GLY A 150 0.68 6.91 -17.51
CA GLY A 150 -0.11 5.84 -18.11
C GLY A 150 -1.08 5.16 -17.14
N PHE A 151 -1.10 5.59 -15.87
CA PHE A 151 -2.13 5.20 -14.90
C PHE A 151 -3.01 6.39 -14.55
N ARG A 152 -4.28 6.13 -14.28
CA ARG A 152 -5.22 7.11 -13.75
C ARG A 152 -5.86 6.60 -12.47
N LEU A 153 -6.13 7.52 -11.56
CA LEU A 153 -6.86 7.27 -10.33
C LEU A 153 -8.34 7.55 -10.57
N GLU A 154 -9.19 6.62 -10.17
CA GLU A 154 -10.64 6.73 -10.24
C GLU A 154 -11.24 6.57 -8.84
N LEU A 155 -12.24 7.38 -8.51
CA LEU A 155 -12.98 7.28 -7.26
C LEU A 155 -14.16 6.32 -7.48
N PHE A 156 -14.16 5.19 -6.77
CA PHE A 156 -15.25 4.23 -6.78
C PHE A 156 -16.32 4.56 -5.74
N ALA A 157 -15.90 4.80 -4.49
CA ALA A 157 -16.80 5.16 -3.39
C ALA A 157 -16.11 6.12 -2.42
N SER A 158 -16.87 6.92 -1.71
CA SER A 158 -16.38 7.81 -0.66
C SER A 158 -17.44 7.97 0.44
N GLU A 159 -17.08 8.72 1.46
CA GLU A 159 -18.04 9.17 2.46
C GLU A 159 -19.28 9.85 1.82
N PRO A 160 -20.52 9.62 2.32
CA PRO A 160 -20.89 8.82 3.50
C PRO A 160 -21.10 7.32 3.23
N ASP A 161 -20.98 6.86 2.00
CA ASP A 161 -21.26 5.48 1.61
C ASP A 161 -20.25 4.49 2.21
N ILE A 162 -19.01 4.94 2.40
CA ILE A 162 -17.92 4.19 3.03
C ILE A 162 -17.18 5.06 4.04
N ILE A 163 -16.90 4.50 5.23
CA ILE A 163 -16.20 5.20 6.33
C ILE A 163 -15.13 4.26 6.90
N ASN A 164 -13.92 4.76 7.11
CA ASN A 164 -12.79 4.01 7.69
C ASN A 164 -12.63 2.58 7.14
N PRO A 165 -12.52 2.37 5.81
CA PRO A 165 -12.33 1.05 5.21
C PRO A 165 -10.99 0.45 5.62
N ILE A 166 -10.97 -0.84 5.99
CA ILE A 166 -9.75 -1.54 6.43
C ILE A 166 -9.44 -2.81 5.62
N GLY A 167 -10.44 -3.44 5.03
CA GLY A 167 -10.29 -4.67 4.26
C GLY A 167 -11.18 -4.70 3.04
N LEU A 168 -10.66 -5.22 1.94
CA LEU A 168 -11.33 -5.37 0.65
C LEU A 168 -11.36 -6.83 0.25
N ALA A 169 -12.50 -7.31 -0.25
CA ALA A 169 -12.63 -8.59 -0.92
C ALA A 169 -13.73 -8.51 -1.98
N TRP A 170 -13.77 -9.46 -2.91
CA TRP A 170 -14.83 -9.54 -3.92
C TRP A 170 -15.45 -10.92 -3.94
N ASP A 171 -16.75 -10.95 -4.15
CA ASP A 171 -17.47 -12.19 -4.38
C ASP A 171 -17.28 -12.70 -5.83
N GLU A 172 -17.88 -13.84 -6.12
CA GLU A 172 -17.86 -14.46 -7.44
C GLU A 172 -18.65 -13.68 -8.51
N ARG A 173 -19.48 -12.72 -8.10
CA ARG A 173 -20.19 -11.81 -9.01
C ARG A 173 -19.34 -10.56 -9.35
N GLY A 174 -18.20 -10.37 -8.66
CA GLY A 174 -17.33 -9.21 -8.80
C GLY A 174 -17.76 -8.01 -7.98
N ARG A 175 -18.70 -8.16 -7.04
CA ARG A 175 -19.12 -7.09 -6.12
C ARG A 175 -18.08 -6.90 -5.05
N LEU A 176 -17.80 -5.64 -4.70
CA LEU A 176 -16.84 -5.29 -3.66
C LEU A 176 -17.45 -5.41 -2.27
N TRP A 177 -16.76 -6.12 -1.39
CA TRP A 177 -17.10 -6.24 0.04
C TRP A 177 -16.04 -5.53 0.88
N VAL A 178 -16.48 -4.68 1.79
CA VAL A 178 -15.61 -3.83 2.59
C VAL A 178 -15.89 -4.00 4.08
N ALA A 179 -14.81 -4.19 4.86
CA ALA A 179 -14.86 -4.07 6.31
C ALA A 179 -14.60 -2.61 6.70
N GLU A 180 -15.53 -2.01 7.45
CA GLU A 180 -15.39 -0.70 8.08
C GLU A 180 -15.00 -0.85 9.56
N THR A 181 -14.18 0.07 10.07
CA THR A 181 -13.71 0.04 11.46
C THR A 181 -13.70 1.44 12.10
N VAL A 182 -14.89 1.95 12.41
CA VAL A 182 -15.07 3.25 13.08
C VAL A 182 -14.77 3.19 14.59
N ASP A 183 -14.84 1.99 15.19
CA ASP A 183 -14.54 1.77 16.60
C ASP A 183 -13.03 1.72 16.90
N TYR A 184 -12.21 1.53 15.88
CA TYR A 184 -10.75 1.53 16.03
C TYR A 184 -10.23 2.92 16.44
N PRO A 185 -9.26 3.02 17.38
CA PRO A 185 -8.57 1.93 18.06
C PRO A 185 -9.05 1.68 19.50
N ASN A 186 -9.82 2.58 20.09
CA ASN A 186 -10.06 2.60 21.54
C ASN A 186 -11.41 2.02 21.98
N GLU A 187 -12.35 1.85 21.06
CA GLU A 187 -13.74 1.49 21.37
C GLU A 187 -13.97 -0.03 21.39
N MET A 188 -12.95 -0.80 21.78
CA MET A 188 -13.12 -2.24 21.96
C MET A 188 -14.09 -2.54 23.11
N THR A 189 -15.22 -3.16 22.81
CA THR A 189 -16.27 -3.52 23.77
C THR A 189 -16.03 -4.90 24.36
N PRO A 190 -16.45 -5.17 25.61
CA PRO A 190 -16.29 -6.51 26.21
C PRO A 190 -17.10 -7.62 25.51
N ASP A 191 -18.31 -7.28 25.06
CA ASP A 191 -19.22 -8.17 24.33
C ASP A 191 -18.98 -8.24 22.83
N ARG A 192 -18.01 -7.43 22.34
CA ARG A 192 -17.65 -7.36 20.92
C ARG A 192 -18.81 -6.92 20.01
N VAL A 193 -19.77 -6.18 20.57
CA VAL A 193 -20.82 -5.50 19.81
C VAL A 193 -20.48 -4.02 19.70
N GLY A 194 -20.41 -3.51 18.47
CA GLY A 194 -19.99 -2.14 18.18
C GLY A 194 -20.69 -1.53 16.98
N ASN A 195 -20.04 -0.54 16.37
CA ASN A 195 -20.59 0.26 15.28
C ASN A 195 -20.08 -0.14 13.90
N ASP A 196 -19.17 -1.10 13.85
CA ASP A 196 -18.50 -1.51 12.62
C ASP A 196 -19.36 -2.43 11.77
N LYS A 197 -19.09 -2.42 10.47
CA LYS A 197 -19.94 -3.06 9.47
C LYS A 197 -19.13 -3.80 8.41
N ILE A 198 -19.80 -4.75 7.76
CA ILE A 198 -19.41 -5.26 6.44
C ILE A 198 -20.44 -4.75 5.43
N LYS A 199 -19.96 -4.09 4.40
CA LYS A 199 -20.80 -3.54 3.32
C LYS A 199 -20.50 -4.19 1.99
N ILE A 200 -21.52 -4.30 1.14
CA ILE A 200 -21.43 -4.68 -0.28
C ILE A 200 -21.61 -3.41 -1.10
N LEU A 201 -20.67 -3.13 -1.98
CA LEU A 201 -20.69 -1.97 -2.86
C LEU A 201 -20.76 -2.46 -4.31
N GLU A 202 -21.71 -1.93 -5.06
CA GLU A 202 -22.01 -2.34 -6.43
C GLU A 202 -21.97 -1.12 -7.38
N ASP A 203 -21.44 -1.33 -8.56
CA ASP A 203 -21.56 -0.48 -9.74
C ASP A 203 -22.59 -1.18 -10.65
N THR A 204 -23.84 -0.77 -10.59
CA THR A 204 -24.95 -1.46 -11.27
C THR A 204 -25.15 -1.00 -12.70
N ASP A 205 -24.65 0.19 -13.06
CA ASP A 205 -24.77 0.76 -14.40
C ASP A 205 -23.48 0.69 -15.23
N GLY A 206 -22.36 0.27 -14.61
CA GLY A 206 -21.08 0.06 -15.29
C GLY A 206 -20.28 1.33 -15.54
N ASP A 207 -20.55 2.43 -14.82
CA ASP A 207 -19.84 3.71 -14.99
C ASP A 207 -18.51 3.77 -14.21
N GLY A 208 -18.21 2.74 -13.44
CA GLY A 208 -16.99 2.63 -12.62
C GLY A 208 -17.11 3.28 -11.25
N LYS A 209 -18.33 3.61 -10.79
CA LYS A 209 -18.61 4.15 -9.46
C LYS A 209 -19.65 3.29 -8.74
N CYS A 210 -19.58 3.32 -7.43
CA CYS A 210 -20.59 2.70 -6.59
C CYS A 210 -21.88 3.51 -6.66
N ASP A 211 -23.00 2.84 -6.97
CA ASP A 211 -24.33 3.40 -6.97
C ASP A 211 -25.31 2.64 -6.05
N LYS A 212 -24.88 1.47 -5.53
CA LYS A 212 -25.66 0.70 -4.57
C LYS A 212 -24.78 0.21 -3.42
N VAL A 213 -25.22 0.49 -2.19
CA VAL A 213 -24.57 0.04 -0.96
C VAL A 213 -25.56 -0.79 -0.14
N THR A 214 -25.16 -2.02 0.22
CA THR A 214 -25.90 -2.89 1.10
C THR A 214 -25.11 -3.16 2.37
N VAL A 215 -25.72 -3.02 3.55
CA VAL A 215 -25.11 -3.44 4.82
C VAL A 215 -25.37 -4.93 4.98
N PHE A 216 -24.32 -5.74 4.80
CA PHE A 216 -24.37 -7.19 4.93
C PHE A 216 -24.38 -7.66 6.39
N ALA A 217 -23.55 -7.04 7.21
CA ALA A 217 -23.50 -7.34 8.65
C ALA A 217 -23.17 -6.07 9.42
N GLU A 218 -23.82 -5.90 10.56
CA GLU A 218 -23.60 -4.80 11.50
C GLU A 218 -23.42 -5.31 12.93
N GLY A 219 -23.22 -4.42 13.88
CA GLY A 219 -22.95 -4.78 15.26
C GLY A 219 -21.61 -5.50 15.42
N LEU A 220 -20.65 -5.25 14.53
CA LEU A 220 -19.29 -5.73 14.65
C LEU A 220 -18.45 -4.73 15.46
N ASN A 221 -17.31 -5.18 15.97
CA ASN A 221 -16.42 -4.34 16.74
C ASN A 221 -14.96 -4.62 16.38
N ILE A 222 -14.36 -3.72 15.66
CA ILE A 222 -12.99 -3.75 15.12
C ILE A 222 -12.72 -5.02 14.30
N PRO A 223 -13.50 -5.29 13.23
CA PRO A 223 -13.12 -6.28 12.24
C PRO A 223 -11.87 -5.80 11.49
N THR A 224 -10.96 -6.71 11.18
CA THR A 224 -9.67 -6.35 10.58
C THR A 224 -9.48 -6.88 9.17
N SER A 225 -10.24 -7.88 8.77
CA SER A 225 -10.15 -8.48 7.44
C SER A 225 -11.31 -9.44 7.19
N LEU A 226 -11.57 -9.73 5.90
CA LEU A 226 -12.56 -10.70 5.47
C LEU A 226 -12.05 -11.49 4.26
N THR A 227 -12.59 -12.71 4.07
CA THR A 227 -12.36 -13.51 2.87
C THR A 227 -13.52 -14.47 2.63
N PHE A 228 -13.72 -14.90 1.38
CA PHE A 228 -14.80 -15.80 1.00
C PHE A 228 -14.42 -17.26 1.18
N SER A 229 -15.34 -18.07 1.72
CA SER A 229 -15.32 -19.52 1.69
C SER A 229 -16.68 -20.10 2.10
N ARG A 230 -16.95 -21.33 1.74
CA ARG A 230 -18.14 -22.12 2.14
C ARG A 230 -19.49 -21.45 1.78
N GLY A 231 -19.47 -20.60 0.72
CA GLY A 231 -20.66 -19.85 0.31
C GLY A 231 -21.04 -18.70 1.25
N GLY A 232 -20.09 -18.20 2.03
CA GLY A 232 -20.19 -17.03 2.92
C GLY A 232 -18.85 -16.35 3.06
N ILE A 233 -18.67 -15.56 4.12
CA ILE A 233 -17.42 -14.88 4.45
C ILE A 233 -16.89 -15.29 5.82
N ILE A 234 -15.56 -15.34 5.94
CA ILE A 234 -14.85 -15.46 7.21
C ILE A 234 -14.31 -14.08 7.56
N VAL A 235 -14.62 -13.59 8.77
CA VAL A 235 -14.23 -12.28 9.25
C VAL A 235 -13.32 -12.43 10.46
N ALA A 236 -12.15 -11.77 10.42
CA ALA A 236 -11.30 -11.64 11.61
C ALA A 236 -11.90 -10.58 12.55
N HIS A 237 -12.47 -11.05 13.65
CA HIS A 237 -13.21 -10.25 14.63
C HIS A 237 -12.76 -10.68 16.04
N VAL A 238 -11.54 -10.29 16.41
CA VAL A 238 -10.89 -10.79 17.64
C VAL A 238 -11.76 -10.62 18.91
N PRO A 239 -11.78 -11.62 19.83
CA PRO A 239 -10.90 -12.79 19.88
C PRO A 239 -11.29 -13.94 18.95
N ASP A 240 -12.31 -13.76 18.12
CA ASP A 240 -12.95 -14.80 17.33
C ASP A 240 -12.73 -14.57 15.83
N PHE A 241 -12.81 -15.67 15.07
CA PHE A 241 -13.14 -15.63 13.65
C PHE A 241 -14.60 -16.01 13.49
N LEU A 242 -15.33 -15.15 12.78
CA LEU A 242 -16.73 -15.34 12.49
C LEU A 242 -16.91 -15.89 11.08
N PHE A 243 -17.81 -16.86 10.92
CA PHE A 243 -18.38 -17.21 9.63
C PHE A 243 -19.76 -16.55 9.52
N LEU A 244 -19.95 -15.77 8.48
CA LEU A 244 -21.19 -15.06 8.20
C LEU A 244 -21.70 -15.49 6.83
N LYS A 245 -23.01 -15.75 6.72
CA LYS A 245 -23.61 -16.20 5.47
C LYS A 245 -25.04 -15.67 5.33
N ASP A 246 -25.38 -15.31 4.11
CA ASP A 246 -26.73 -15.07 3.62
C ASP A 246 -27.30 -16.41 3.12
N THR A 247 -28.48 -16.82 3.59
CA THR A 247 -29.09 -18.10 3.23
C THR A 247 -30.38 -17.94 2.43
N ASP A 248 -30.97 -16.75 2.41
CA ASP A 248 -32.22 -16.47 1.72
C ASP A 248 -32.07 -15.52 0.51
N GLY A 249 -30.88 -14.94 0.31
CA GLY A 249 -30.52 -14.16 -0.85
C GLY A 249 -30.88 -12.67 -0.77
N ASP A 250 -31.07 -12.14 0.46
CA ASP A 250 -31.39 -10.72 0.69
C ASP A 250 -30.14 -9.83 0.85
N ASP A 251 -28.94 -10.40 0.66
CA ASP A 251 -27.64 -9.76 0.87
C ASP A 251 -27.39 -9.33 2.33
N LYS A 252 -27.97 -10.03 3.31
CA LYS A 252 -27.70 -9.89 4.75
C LYS A 252 -27.30 -11.18 5.40
N ALA A 253 -26.57 -11.11 6.49
CA ALA A 253 -26.09 -12.28 7.22
C ALA A 253 -27.17 -12.88 8.12
N ASP A 254 -27.71 -14.04 7.76
CA ASP A 254 -28.61 -14.85 8.60
C ASP A 254 -27.83 -15.77 9.55
N VAL A 255 -26.65 -16.22 9.11
CA VAL A 255 -25.77 -17.09 9.89
C VAL A 255 -24.64 -16.27 10.46
N ARG A 256 -24.43 -16.42 11.78
CA ARG A 256 -23.26 -15.88 12.50
C ARG A 256 -22.72 -16.94 13.43
N GLU A 257 -21.58 -17.53 13.06
CA GLU A 257 -20.96 -18.65 13.74
C GLU A 257 -19.52 -18.31 14.12
N VAL A 258 -19.12 -18.62 15.37
CA VAL A 258 -17.72 -18.58 15.78
C VAL A 258 -17.03 -19.86 15.32
N ILE A 259 -16.09 -19.76 14.39
CA ILE A 259 -15.35 -20.92 13.86
C ILE A 259 -13.97 -21.12 14.48
N ASN A 260 -13.43 -20.09 15.11
CA ASN A 260 -12.15 -20.17 15.83
C ASN A 260 -12.09 -19.06 16.88
N THR A 261 -11.42 -19.29 18.00
CA THR A 261 -11.24 -18.33 19.09
C THR A 261 -9.85 -18.45 19.70
N GLY A 262 -9.40 -17.40 20.41
CA GLY A 262 -8.09 -17.39 21.07
C GLY A 262 -7.12 -16.33 20.51
N TRP A 263 -7.60 -15.45 19.62
CA TRP A 263 -6.81 -14.33 19.12
C TRP A 263 -6.72 -13.23 20.18
N GLY A 264 -5.51 -12.71 20.38
CA GLY A 264 -5.28 -11.70 21.41
C GLY A 264 -5.97 -10.36 21.12
N THR A 265 -6.40 -9.69 22.20
CA THR A 265 -7.13 -8.42 22.15
C THR A 265 -6.38 -7.25 22.80
N GLY A 266 -5.15 -7.48 23.28
CA GLY A 266 -4.38 -6.48 24.03
C GLY A 266 -3.91 -5.29 23.21
N ASP A 267 -3.87 -5.46 21.89
CA ASP A 267 -3.41 -4.45 20.96
C ASP A 267 -4.28 -4.50 19.69
N THR A 268 -5.10 -3.47 19.46
CA THR A 268 -6.12 -3.46 18.42
C THR A 268 -5.55 -3.41 17.00
N HIS A 269 -4.28 -2.96 16.83
CA HIS A 269 -3.64 -2.92 15.51
C HIS A 269 -2.76 -4.15 15.23
N ALA A 270 -2.67 -5.09 16.14
CA ALA A 270 -1.72 -6.20 16.06
C ALA A 270 -2.41 -7.57 16.06
N GLY A 271 -3.71 -7.58 15.79
CA GLY A 271 -4.52 -8.80 15.63
C GLY A 271 -4.28 -9.50 14.30
N PRO A 272 -5.08 -10.54 13.99
CA PRO A 272 -5.07 -11.19 12.69
C PRO A 272 -5.61 -10.26 11.60
N SER A 273 -5.05 -10.37 10.38
CA SER A 273 -5.38 -9.49 9.25
C SER A 273 -5.05 -10.16 7.93
N ASN A 274 -5.38 -9.50 6.82
CA ASN A 274 -5.02 -9.92 5.46
C ASN A 274 -5.46 -11.35 5.13
N LEU A 275 -6.69 -11.71 5.49
CA LEU A 275 -7.24 -13.05 5.20
C LEU A 275 -7.34 -13.25 3.69
N ARG A 276 -6.87 -14.44 3.22
CA ARG A 276 -6.89 -14.84 1.81
C ARG A 276 -7.17 -16.31 1.67
N TYR A 277 -7.96 -16.68 0.66
CA TYR A 277 -8.09 -18.06 0.24
C TYR A 277 -6.81 -18.49 -0.49
N GLY A 278 -6.12 -19.50 0.00
CA GLY A 278 -4.84 -19.95 -0.51
C GLY A 278 -4.94 -21.03 -1.61
N PHE A 279 -3.85 -21.28 -2.31
CA PHE A 279 -3.73 -22.32 -3.34
C PHE A 279 -3.93 -23.75 -2.80
N ASP A 280 -3.82 -23.91 -1.50
CA ASP A 280 -4.01 -25.18 -0.76
C ASP A 280 -5.42 -25.33 -0.18
N ASN A 281 -6.35 -24.45 -0.54
CA ASN A 281 -7.72 -24.39 -0.03
C ASN A 281 -7.82 -24.11 1.48
N TRP A 282 -6.79 -23.47 2.07
CA TRP A 282 -6.81 -22.97 3.42
C TRP A 282 -6.98 -21.45 3.41
N ILE A 283 -7.46 -20.93 4.52
CA ILE A 283 -7.48 -19.47 4.74
C ILE A 283 -6.14 -19.08 5.35
N TRP A 284 -5.40 -18.28 4.64
CA TRP A 284 -4.14 -17.71 5.09
C TRP A 284 -4.36 -16.32 5.69
N GLY A 285 -3.52 -15.93 6.65
CA GLY A 285 -3.57 -14.61 7.27
C GLY A 285 -2.26 -14.26 7.95
N ALA A 286 -2.13 -12.98 8.28
CA ALA A 286 -1.05 -12.45 9.10
C ALA A 286 -1.55 -12.17 10.52
N VAL A 287 -0.66 -12.25 11.52
CA VAL A 287 -0.94 -11.82 12.89
C VAL A 287 0.24 -11.05 13.45
N GLY A 288 -0.05 -9.95 14.14
CA GLY A 288 0.94 -9.13 14.79
C GLY A 288 1.21 -9.50 16.26
N TYR A 289 1.53 -8.52 17.08
CA TYR A 289 1.92 -8.71 18.49
C TYR A 289 0.82 -9.29 19.38
N SER A 290 -0.45 -9.17 19.00
CA SER A 290 -1.56 -9.70 19.79
C SER A 290 -1.55 -11.21 19.90
N SER A 291 -0.85 -11.92 18.99
CA SER A 291 -0.61 -13.36 19.10
C SER A 291 -1.87 -14.22 19.00
N TYR A 292 -1.69 -15.53 19.08
CA TYR A 292 -2.74 -16.54 19.23
C TYR A 292 -2.45 -17.45 20.42
N SER A 293 -3.49 -17.81 21.19
CA SER A 293 -3.43 -18.84 22.23
C SER A 293 -4.81 -19.47 22.40
N GLY A 294 -5.00 -20.68 21.87
CA GLY A 294 -6.29 -21.38 21.87
C GLY A 294 -6.16 -22.86 21.60
N THR A 295 -7.27 -23.58 21.67
CA THR A 295 -7.36 -25.03 21.36
C THR A 295 -7.98 -25.22 19.98
N VAL A 296 -7.32 -25.97 19.11
CA VAL A 296 -7.82 -26.32 17.77
C VAL A 296 -7.57 -27.79 17.52
N GLY A 297 -8.61 -28.52 17.11
CA GLY A 297 -8.51 -29.94 16.88
C GLY A 297 -8.07 -30.76 18.12
N GLY A 298 -8.39 -30.26 19.33
CA GLY A 298 -7.96 -30.86 20.60
C GLY A 298 -6.54 -30.52 21.03
N GLU A 299 -5.78 -29.76 20.25
CA GLU A 299 -4.41 -29.36 20.56
C GLU A 299 -4.30 -27.89 20.97
N GLN A 300 -3.52 -27.62 22.01
CA GLN A 300 -3.14 -26.25 22.38
C GLN A 300 -2.18 -25.68 21.34
N LYS A 301 -2.55 -24.56 20.76
CA LYS A 301 -1.71 -23.80 19.83
C LYS A 301 -1.36 -22.45 20.44
N ARG A 302 -0.09 -22.05 20.32
CA ARG A 302 0.38 -20.73 20.75
C ARG A 302 1.48 -20.22 19.82
N PHE A 303 1.29 -19.03 19.28
CA PHE A 303 2.27 -18.38 18.42
C PHE A 303 2.14 -16.84 18.48
N GLY A 304 3.22 -16.15 18.09
CA GLY A 304 3.29 -14.69 18.01
C GLY A 304 3.18 -14.17 16.59
N SER A 305 3.89 -13.06 16.33
CA SER A 305 3.85 -12.36 15.04
C SER A 305 4.32 -13.22 13.88
N GLY A 306 3.53 -13.24 12.81
CA GLY A 306 3.88 -13.99 11.61
C GLY A 306 2.70 -14.29 10.69
N VAL A 307 2.83 -15.37 9.95
CA VAL A 307 1.84 -15.85 8.99
C VAL A 307 1.28 -17.19 9.47
N PHE A 308 -0.02 -17.34 9.41
CA PHE A 308 -0.74 -18.56 9.73
C PHE A 308 -1.63 -19.01 8.56
N ARG A 309 -2.10 -20.24 8.63
CA ARG A 309 -3.21 -20.72 7.81
C ARG A 309 -4.18 -21.53 8.67
N MET A 310 -5.45 -21.50 8.29
CA MET A 310 -6.54 -22.18 8.99
C MET A 310 -7.46 -22.85 7.97
N LYS A 311 -7.99 -24.04 8.30
CA LYS A 311 -9.06 -24.61 7.49
C LYS A 311 -10.31 -23.74 7.54
N PRO A 312 -11.09 -23.65 6.43
CA PRO A 312 -12.27 -22.77 6.37
C PRO A 312 -13.34 -23.06 7.44
N ASP A 313 -13.37 -24.26 7.97
CA ASP A 313 -14.28 -24.68 9.06
C ASP A 313 -13.69 -24.49 10.48
N GLY A 314 -12.49 -23.92 10.58
CA GLY A 314 -11.80 -23.74 11.85
C GLY A 314 -11.20 -25.00 12.47
N SER A 315 -11.35 -26.17 11.84
CA SER A 315 -10.93 -27.48 12.40
C SER A 315 -9.42 -27.68 12.56
N ALA A 316 -8.61 -26.89 11.83
CA ALA A 316 -7.17 -26.92 11.95
C ALA A 316 -6.58 -25.51 11.77
N LEU A 317 -5.50 -25.22 12.51
CA LEU A 317 -4.76 -23.97 12.47
C LEU A 317 -3.26 -24.28 12.52
N GLU A 318 -2.49 -23.69 11.61
CA GLU A 318 -1.05 -23.87 11.53
C GLU A 318 -0.33 -22.52 11.49
N PHE A 319 0.76 -22.41 12.24
CA PHE A 319 1.68 -21.29 12.15
C PHE A 319 2.73 -21.57 11.07
N MET A 320 2.79 -20.73 10.06
CA MET A 320 3.58 -20.96 8.88
C MET A 320 4.94 -20.28 8.90
N HIS A 321 4.99 -18.99 9.23
CA HIS A 321 6.22 -18.20 9.20
C HIS A 321 6.27 -17.20 10.34
N GLN A 322 7.41 -17.14 11.04
CA GLN A 322 7.63 -16.18 12.13
C GLN A 322 8.22 -14.86 11.62
N PHE A 323 7.77 -13.76 12.20
CA PHE A 323 8.32 -12.44 12.01
C PHE A 323 8.80 -11.82 13.31
N ASN A 324 9.71 -10.85 13.20
CA ASN A 324 10.29 -10.16 14.34
C ASN A 324 9.58 -8.82 14.65
N ASN A 325 8.54 -8.49 13.92
CA ASN A 325 7.78 -7.25 14.08
C ASN A 325 6.29 -7.49 13.83
N ASN A 326 5.47 -6.47 14.08
CA ASN A 326 4.02 -6.49 13.88
C ASN A 326 3.69 -6.76 12.41
N THR A 327 3.21 -7.96 12.12
CA THR A 327 2.91 -8.40 10.75
C THR A 327 1.54 -7.84 10.33
N TRP A 328 1.48 -7.13 9.21
CA TRP A 328 0.26 -6.52 8.71
C TRP A 328 0.15 -6.56 7.17
N GLY A 329 0.81 -7.48 6.53
CA GLY A 329 0.73 -7.67 5.09
C GLY A 329 0.95 -9.12 4.68
N LEU A 330 0.13 -9.60 3.75
CA LEU A 330 0.22 -10.92 3.14
C LEU A 330 -0.23 -10.84 1.69
N GLY A 331 0.47 -11.52 0.79
CA GLY A 331 0.11 -11.64 -0.61
C GLY A 331 0.74 -12.86 -1.27
N PHE A 332 0.16 -13.27 -2.39
CA PHE A 332 0.66 -14.36 -3.22
C PHE A 332 1.05 -13.84 -4.60
N ASN A 333 2.10 -14.41 -5.19
CA ASN A 333 2.28 -14.34 -6.64
C ASN A 333 1.48 -15.45 -7.33
N SER A 334 1.51 -15.46 -8.66
CA SER A 334 0.78 -16.46 -9.45
C SER A 334 1.32 -17.89 -9.34
N SER A 335 2.51 -18.06 -8.76
CA SER A 335 3.12 -19.39 -8.48
C SER A 335 2.82 -19.90 -7.08
N GLY A 336 2.09 -19.13 -6.25
CA GLY A 336 1.77 -19.49 -4.88
C GLY A 336 2.84 -19.18 -3.86
N ASP A 337 3.90 -18.44 -4.24
CA ASP A 337 4.87 -17.95 -3.28
C ASP A 337 4.25 -16.89 -2.38
N VAL A 338 4.61 -16.93 -1.10
CA VAL A 338 4.03 -16.09 -0.05
C VAL A 338 4.94 -14.93 0.28
N PHE A 339 4.38 -13.75 0.25
CA PHE A 339 5.06 -12.50 0.61
C PHE A 339 4.26 -11.73 1.66
N GLY A 340 4.89 -10.75 2.27
CA GLY A 340 4.20 -9.89 3.22
C GLY A 340 4.99 -8.68 3.66
N SER A 341 4.43 -7.95 4.64
CA SER A 341 5.04 -6.78 5.25
C SER A 341 4.81 -6.74 6.75
N THR A 342 5.58 -5.91 7.43
CA THR A 342 5.33 -5.53 8.83
C THR A 342 5.00 -4.06 8.91
N ALA A 343 4.29 -3.67 9.97
CA ALA A 343 3.92 -2.28 10.19
C ALA A 343 5.14 -1.35 10.24
N ASN A 344 6.27 -1.81 10.78
CA ASN A 344 7.49 -1.01 10.88
C ASN A 344 8.67 -1.68 10.20
N ASN A 345 9.39 -0.91 9.40
CA ASN A 345 10.73 -1.23 8.90
C ASN A 345 10.88 -2.48 8.01
N ASN A 346 9.82 -3.19 7.67
CA ASN A 346 9.93 -4.33 6.76
C ASN A 346 8.82 -4.28 5.69
N PRO A 347 9.00 -3.46 4.64
CA PRO A 347 7.97 -3.29 3.61
C PRO A 347 7.82 -4.52 2.72
N SER A 348 8.81 -5.41 2.65
CA SER A 348 8.68 -6.64 1.88
C SER A 348 9.55 -7.77 2.45
N PHE A 349 8.94 -8.91 2.65
CA PHE A 349 9.61 -10.17 3.00
C PHE A 349 9.09 -11.33 2.15
N PHE A 350 9.88 -12.38 2.07
CA PHE A 350 9.54 -13.64 1.41
C PHE A 350 9.43 -14.77 2.44
N CYS A 351 8.32 -15.48 2.40
CA CYS A 351 8.05 -16.66 3.21
C CYS A 351 8.56 -17.92 2.49
N GLY A 352 9.80 -18.28 2.69
CA GLY A 352 10.40 -19.45 2.06
C GLY A 352 9.98 -20.76 2.73
N ILE A 353 10.83 -21.33 3.60
CA ILE A 353 10.56 -22.61 4.25
C ILE A 353 9.58 -22.42 5.42
N PRO A 354 8.41 -23.06 5.42
CA PRO A 354 7.42 -22.90 6.49
C PRO A 354 7.87 -23.57 7.80
N ALA A 355 7.38 -23.06 8.92
CA ALA A 355 7.68 -23.58 10.25
C ALA A 355 7.29 -25.06 10.40
N THR A 356 6.26 -25.52 9.70
CA THR A 356 5.81 -26.91 9.64
C THR A 356 6.84 -27.89 9.04
N ALA A 357 7.79 -27.40 8.25
CA ALA A 357 8.88 -28.19 7.69
C ALA A 357 10.00 -28.50 8.70
N TYR A 358 10.03 -27.83 9.86
CA TYR A 358 11.05 -28.04 10.88
C TYR A 358 10.62 -29.16 11.84
N ARG A 359 11.44 -30.19 11.97
CA ARG A 359 11.22 -31.31 12.90
C ARG A 359 11.63 -30.92 14.33
N ASN A 360 11.07 -31.65 15.34
CA ASN A 360 11.44 -31.54 16.76
C ASN A 360 11.10 -30.22 17.45
N GLY A 361 9.94 -29.62 17.15
CA GLY A 361 9.42 -28.46 17.88
C GLY A 361 10.26 -27.18 17.75
N LYS A 362 11.20 -27.12 16.83
CA LYS A 362 11.92 -25.88 16.52
C LYS A 362 10.97 -24.88 15.88
N LYS A 363 11.03 -23.63 16.36
CA LYS A 363 10.13 -22.54 15.92
C LYS A 363 10.30 -22.07 14.47
N GLY A 364 11.11 -22.73 13.66
CA GLY A 364 11.43 -22.27 12.31
C GLY A 364 12.39 -21.08 12.27
N ILE A 365 12.72 -20.64 11.08
CA ILE A 365 13.57 -19.48 10.83
C ILE A 365 12.65 -18.26 10.67
N THR A 366 12.98 -17.16 11.34
CA THR A 366 12.31 -15.87 11.10
C THR A 366 12.49 -15.47 9.64
N ALA A 367 11.41 -15.19 8.94
CA ALA A 367 11.47 -14.74 7.55
C ALA A 367 12.29 -13.45 7.45
N LYS A 368 13.13 -13.40 6.45
CA LYS A 368 14.03 -12.25 6.24
C LYS A 368 13.37 -11.21 5.35
N MET A 369 13.63 -9.95 5.68
CA MET A 369 13.36 -8.86 4.79
C MET A 369 14.13 -9.03 3.48
N ILE A 370 13.46 -8.84 2.35
CA ILE A 370 14.04 -8.91 1.01
C ILE A 370 14.30 -7.53 0.40
N ALA A 371 13.74 -6.46 0.99
CA ALA A 371 14.00 -5.07 0.63
C ALA A 371 15.10 -4.49 1.53
N THR A 372 16.18 -3.99 0.94
CA THR A 372 17.28 -3.33 1.69
C THR A 372 16.96 -1.86 1.97
N ASP A 373 16.34 -1.16 1.04
CA ASP A 373 15.86 0.21 1.21
C ASP A 373 14.41 0.19 1.75
N ARG A 374 14.22 0.77 2.92
CA ARG A 374 12.97 0.81 3.69
C ARG A 374 12.36 2.20 3.74
N SER A 375 13.01 3.18 3.13
CA SER A 375 12.53 4.56 3.12
C SER A 375 11.25 4.70 2.30
N PHE A 376 10.41 5.63 2.67
CA PHE A 376 9.31 6.08 1.84
C PHE A 376 9.60 7.50 1.30
N HIS A 377 8.94 7.85 0.21
CA HIS A 377 9.20 9.11 -0.52
C HIS A 377 7.92 9.95 -0.63
N PRO A 378 7.49 10.62 0.44
CA PRO A 378 6.29 11.45 0.45
C PRO A 378 6.47 12.71 -0.41
N ILE A 379 5.35 13.26 -0.89
CA ILE A 379 5.31 14.53 -1.63
C ILE A 379 4.61 15.65 -0.85
N THR A 380 4.35 15.43 0.44
CA THR A 380 3.89 16.43 1.40
C THR A 380 4.90 16.60 2.52
N PRO A 381 5.10 17.81 3.07
CA PRO A 381 5.93 18.02 4.25
C PRO A 381 5.23 17.59 5.54
N ASN A 382 3.92 17.38 5.53
CA ASN A 382 3.11 17.09 6.71
C ASN A 382 3.13 15.60 7.06
N ILE A 383 4.30 15.10 7.45
CA ILE A 383 4.48 13.71 7.91
C ILE A 383 4.42 13.69 9.43
N ARG A 384 3.46 12.94 9.99
CA ARG A 384 3.22 12.82 11.44
C ARG A 384 3.56 11.42 11.94
N GLN A 385 4.83 11.18 12.20
CA GLN A 385 5.31 9.90 12.72
C GLN A 385 5.64 9.97 14.21
N VAL A 386 5.41 8.88 14.91
CA VAL A 386 5.74 8.70 16.35
C VAL A 386 7.06 7.95 16.50
N ASP A 387 7.33 7.04 15.57
CA ASP A 387 8.52 6.20 15.49
C ASP A 387 8.87 5.89 14.02
N ALA A 388 9.95 5.14 13.80
CA ALA A 388 10.42 4.73 12.48
C ALA A 388 10.49 5.89 11.46
N PHE A 389 10.97 7.04 11.90
CA PHE A 389 11.03 8.27 11.10
C PHE A 389 11.66 8.03 9.73
N ASN A 390 11.03 8.61 8.68
CA ASN A 390 11.42 8.50 7.26
C ASN A 390 11.38 7.07 6.68
N ASN A 391 10.89 6.09 7.43
CA ASN A 391 10.70 4.72 7.00
C ASN A 391 9.22 4.32 7.10
N TYR A 392 8.88 3.16 6.50
CA TYR A 392 7.54 2.61 6.67
C TYR A 392 7.24 2.39 8.15
N THR A 393 6.17 3.03 8.61
CA THR A 393 5.49 2.79 9.87
C THR A 393 3.98 2.76 9.62
N ALA A 394 3.25 1.93 10.33
CA ALA A 394 1.90 1.53 9.98
C ALA A 394 1.80 0.96 8.53
N GLY A 395 2.87 0.34 8.03
CA GLY A 395 2.89 -0.30 6.73
C GLY A 395 1.84 -1.40 6.64
N ALA A 396 1.09 -1.46 5.51
CA ALA A 396 -0.09 -2.30 5.40
C ALA A 396 -0.22 -2.99 4.04
N GLY A 397 -0.62 -4.27 4.07
CA GLY A 397 -0.82 -5.07 2.87
C GLY A 397 0.47 -5.47 2.15
N HIS A 398 0.33 -6.33 1.17
CA HIS A 398 1.38 -6.71 0.22
C HIS A 398 0.73 -7.30 -1.04
N ALA A 399 0.11 -6.48 -1.86
CA ALA A 399 -0.49 -6.92 -3.12
C ALA A 399 0.58 -7.01 -4.21
N LEU A 400 0.45 -7.99 -5.11
CA LEU A 400 1.29 -8.12 -6.29
C LEU A 400 0.50 -7.85 -7.57
N ALA A 401 1.18 -7.36 -8.61
CA ALA A 401 0.58 -7.10 -9.91
C ALA A 401 0.31 -8.42 -10.68
N THR A 402 -0.72 -9.16 -10.28
CA THR A 402 -1.03 -10.53 -10.76
C THR A 402 -2.11 -10.58 -11.84
N SER A 403 -2.14 -9.56 -12.70
CA SER A 403 -3.16 -9.45 -13.76
C SER A 403 -2.57 -8.88 -15.07
N ALA A 404 -3.16 -9.26 -16.20
CA ALA A 404 -2.88 -8.67 -17.50
C ALA A 404 -3.28 -7.18 -17.62
N ALA A 405 -4.08 -6.66 -16.69
CA ALA A 405 -4.42 -5.24 -16.63
C ALA A 405 -3.27 -4.33 -16.13
N PHE A 406 -2.09 -4.90 -15.83
CA PHE A 406 -0.86 -4.14 -15.62
C PHE A 406 0.06 -4.20 -16.84
N PRO A 407 0.94 -3.20 -17.03
CA PRO A 407 2.03 -3.30 -18.01
C PRO A 407 2.90 -4.55 -17.77
N GLU A 408 3.45 -5.15 -18.81
CA GLU A 408 4.31 -6.34 -18.70
C GLU A 408 5.50 -6.12 -17.73
N SER A 409 6.02 -4.89 -17.66
CA SER A 409 7.10 -4.51 -16.74
C SER A 409 6.68 -4.55 -15.27
N TYR A 410 5.39 -4.59 -14.96
CA TYR A 410 4.83 -4.66 -13.60
C TYR A 410 4.43 -6.08 -13.21
N ARG A 411 3.92 -6.87 -14.17
CA ARG A 411 3.33 -8.19 -13.92
C ARG A 411 4.31 -9.11 -13.21
N GLU A 412 3.86 -9.73 -12.11
CA GLU A 412 4.60 -10.66 -11.25
C GLU A 412 5.89 -10.07 -10.63
N LYS A 413 6.13 -8.77 -10.80
CA LYS A 413 7.35 -8.09 -10.34
C LYS A 413 7.07 -6.99 -9.34
N MET A 414 5.95 -6.28 -9.45
CA MET A 414 5.67 -5.14 -8.58
C MET A 414 4.78 -5.55 -7.42
N ALA A 415 5.21 -5.20 -6.21
CA ALA A 415 4.44 -5.31 -4.98
C ALA A 415 4.04 -3.93 -4.48
N PHE A 416 2.82 -3.81 -3.96
CA PHE A 416 2.23 -2.58 -3.46
C PHE A 416 2.00 -2.68 -1.95
N ILE A 417 2.49 -1.69 -1.21
CA ILE A 417 2.44 -1.64 0.26
C ILE A 417 1.92 -0.29 0.69
N GLY A 418 0.85 -0.26 1.49
CA GLY A 418 0.35 0.96 2.10
C GLY A 418 1.38 1.61 3.02
N GLY A 419 1.62 2.89 2.81
CA GLY A 419 2.44 3.73 3.68
C GLY A 419 1.60 4.93 4.16
N PRO A 420 0.57 4.69 4.99
CA PRO A 420 -0.40 5.71 5.34
C PRO A 420 0.21 6.92 6.04
N THR A 421 1.24 6.74 6.87
CA THR A 421 1.96 7.86 7.50
C THR A 421 2.78 8.70 6.53
N GLY A 422 3.11 8.15 5.37
CA GLY A 422 3.79 8.84 4.28
C GLY A 422 2.84 9.39 3.22
N HIS A 423 1.53 9.19 3.40
CA HIS A 423 0.48 9.58 2.46
C HIS A 423 0.73 9.02 1.05
N LEU A 424 1.10 7.72 1.00
CA LEU A 424 1.50 7.06 -0.22
C LEU A 424 1.16 5.56 -0.24
N LEU A 425 1.05 5.00 -1.43
CA LEU A 425 1.12 3.58 -1.68
C LEU A 425 2.50 3.28 -2.29
N GLY A 426 3.36 2.61 -1.54
CA GLY A 426 4.71 2.26 -1.98
C GLY A 426 4.72 1.15 -3.01
N MET A 427 5.82 1.09 -3.78
CA MET A 427 6.02 0.07 -4.81
C MET A 427 7.42 -0.54 -4.67
N TYR A 428 7.48 -1.86 -4.68
CA TYR A 428 8.73 -2.63 -4.65
C TYR A 428 8.83 -3.56 -5.84
N GLU A 429 9.97 -3.51 -6.53
CA GLU A 429 10.28 -4.45 -7.61
C GLU A 429 10.90 -5.71 -7.03
N ILE A 430 10.17 -6.83 -7.15
CA ILE A 430 10.60 -8.15 -6.68
C ILE A 430 11.27 -8.90 -7.83
N SER A 431 12.41 -9.49 -7.55
CA SER A 431 13.17 -10.28 -8.52
C SER A 431 13.67 -11.59 -7.88
N PRO A 432 13.59 -12.72 -8.58
CA PRO A 432 14.16 -13.99 -8.10
C PRO A 432 15.67 -13.87 -7.86
N THR A 433 16.14 -14.53 -6.81
CA THR A 433 17.58 -14.65 -6.52
C THR A 433 17.87 -15.95 -5.78
N GLY A 434 18.58 -16.88 -6.42
CA GLY A 434 18.76 -18.25 -5.90
C GLY A 434 17.42 -18.93 -5.68
N ALA A 435 17.21 -19.50 -4.49
CA ALA A 435 15.96 -20.14 -4.07
C ALA A 435 14.98 -19.16 -3.39
N GLY A 436 15.16 -17.87 -3.56
CA GLY A 436 14.33 -16.83 -2.93
C GLY A 436 14.20 -15.59 -3.80
N TYR A 437 14.00 -14.45 -3.14
CA TYR A 437 13.75 -13.17 -3.80
C TYR A 437 14.57 -12.05 -3.17
N LYS A 438 14.73 -10.97 -3.93
CA LYS A 438 15.16 -9.64 -3.47
C LYS A 438 14.14 -8.62 -3.93
N ALA A 439 13.99 -7.54 -3.18
CA ALA A 439 13.13 -6.43 -3.54
C ALA A 439 13.92 -5.11 -3.59
N ARG A 440 13.62 -4.28 -4.57
CA ARG A 440 14.16 -2.93 -4.75
C ARG A 440 13.04 -1.92 -4.58
N ASN A 441 13.28 -0.89 -3.78
CA ASN A 441 12.36 0.23 -3.66
C ASN A 441 12.23 0.94 -5.03
N ALA A 442 11.02 0.99 -5.55
CA ALA A 442 10.69 1.60 -6.84
C ALA A 442 9.84 2.88 -6.65
N PHE A 443 10.00 3.53 -5.51
CA PHE A 443 9.28 4.72 -5.06
C PHE A 443 7.80 4.46 -4.73
N ALA A 444 6.99 5.52 -4.73
CA ALA A 444 5.56 5.41 -4.52
C ALA A 444 4.83 5.10 -5.84
N PHE A 445 3.87 4.18 -5.80
CA PHE A 445 2.91 3.98 -6.88
C PHE A 445 1.84 5.07 -6.87
N LEU A 446 1.36 5.43 -5.67
CA LEU A 446 0.57 6.64 -5.45
C LEU A 446 1.26 7.48 -4.38
N ALA A 447 1.26 8.80 -4.56
CA ALA A 447 1.71 9.73 -3.53
C ALA A 447 0.81 10.96 -3.51
N SER A 448 0.40 11.41 -2.34
CA SER A 448 -0.48 12.55 -2.20
C SER A 448 0.17 13.71 -1.47
N ALA A 449 -0.12 14.93 -1.94
CA ALA A 449 0.18 16.14 -1.19
C ALA A 449 -0.89 16.46 -0.13
N ASP A 450 -2.04 15.78 -0.19
CA ASP A 450 -3.09 15.83 0.83
C ASP A 450 -2.69 14.97 2.03
N GLU A 451 -2.49 15.57 3.21
CA GLU A 451 -2.07 14.86 4.43
C GLU A 451 -3.12 13.91 5.01
N TRP A 452 -4.32 13.88 4.43
CA TRP A 452 -5.38 12.97 4.84
C TRP A 452 -5.36 11.65 4.06
N PHE A 453 -4.75 11.62 2.87
CA PHE A 453 -4.61 10.39 2.09
C PHE A 453 -3.81 9.35 2.86
N SER A 454 -4.42 8.24 3.22
CA SER A 454 -3.83 7.22 4.09
C SER A 454 -4.23 5.80 3.68
N PRO A 455 -3.61 5.27 2.60
CA PRO A 455 -3.94 3.95 2.07
C PRO A 455 -3.53 2.83 3.04
N VAL A 456 -4.50 2.01 3.44
CA VAL A 456 -4.33 0.92 4.43
C VAL A 456 -4.53 -0.47 3.84
N ALA A 457 -5.13 -0.58 2.66
CA ALA A 457 -5.22 -1.83 1.92
C ALA A 457 -5.12 -1.57 0.42
N ALA A 458 -4.51 -2.50 -0.31
CA ALA A 458 -4.48 -2.51 -1.75
C ALA A 458 -4.62 -3.95 -2.26
N GLU A 459 -5.48 -4.17 -3.27
CA GLU A 459 -5.80 -5.48 -3.81
C GLU A 459 -6.01 -5.43 -5.32
N VAL A 460 -5.67 -6.52 -6.02
CA VAL A 460 -6.02 -6.67 -7.44
C VAL A 460 -7.44 -7.22 -7.54
N GLY A 461 -8.34 -6.43 -8.11
CA GLY A 461 -9.75 -6.77 -8.21
C GLY A 461 -10.13 -7.65 -9.41
N PRO A 462 -11.42 -7.94 -9.58
CA PRO A 462 -11.95 -8.77 -10.67
C PRO A 462 -11.71 -8.18 -12.06
N ASP A 463 -11.64 -6.87 -12.17
CA ASP A 463 -11.29 -6.15 -13.41
C ASP A 463 -9.78 -6.17 -13.72
N GLY A 464 -8.98 -6.72 -12.80
CA GLY A 464 -7.53 -6.82 -12.89
C GLY A 464 -6.76 -5.56 -12.49
N HIS A 465 -7.45 -4.48 -12.15
CA HIS A 465 -6.84 -3.24 -11.69
C HIS A 465 -6.52 -3.28 -10.20
N LEU A 466 -5.67 -2.34 -9.75
CA LEU A 466 -5.38 -2.18 -8.33
C LEU A 466 -6.46 -1.32 -7.68
N TRP A 467 -7.06 -1.85 -6.62
CA TRP A 467 -8.02 -1.16 -5.77
C TRP A 467 -7.36 -0.78 -4.46
N VAL A 468 -7.69 0.39 -3.94
CA VAL A 468 -7.03 0.96 -2.76
C VAL A 468 -8.10 1.44 -1.78
N ALA A 469 -8.03 0.94 -0.55
CA ALA A 469 -8.78 1.50 0.56
C ALA A 469 -7.96 2.62 1.21
N ASP A 470 -8.50 3.81 1.16
CA ASP A 470 -7.97 5.00 1.80
C ASP A 470 -8.77 5.28 3.08
N TRP A 471 -8.11 5.11 4.22
CA TRP A 471 -8.71 5.39 5.52
C TRP A 471 -9.00 6.87 5.73
N TYR A 472 -8.36 7.71 4.94
CA TYR A 472 -8.49 9.16 4.89
C TYR A 472 -8.48 9.81 6.27
N ASN A 473 -7.33 9.73 6.92
CA ASN A 473 -7.13 10.20 8.29
C ASN A 473 -5.70 10.73 8.45
N PHE A 474 -5.52 11.91 9.01
CA PHE A 474 -4.18 12.45 9.25
C PHE A 474 -3.53 11.91 10.55
N ILE A 475 -4.31 11.25 11.42
CA ILE A 475 -3.83 10.56 12.63
C ILE A 475 -3.80 9.07 12.37
N ILE A 476 -2.66 8.55 11.95
CA ILE A 476 -2.48 7.15 11.56
C ILE A 476 -2.06 6.28 12.74
N GLN A 477 -0.92 6.63 13.39
CA GLN A 477 -0.38 5.78 14.43
C GLN A 477 -1.22 5.86 15.71
N HIS A 478 -1.48 4.68 16.29
CA HIS A 478 -2.22 4.56 17.53
C HIS A 478 -1.31 4.49 18.76
N ASN A 479 -0.01 4.27 18.58
CA ASN A 479 0.95 4.20 19.67
C ASN A 479 0.89 5.47 20.53
N PRO A 480 1.09 5.37 21.85
CA PRO A 480 1.38 6.53 22.66
C PRO A 480 2.56 7.28 22.05
N THR A 481 2.41 8.59 21.91
CA THR A 481 3.52 9.43 21.46
C THR A 481 4.73 9.25 22.35
N PRO A 482 5.95 9.60 21.88
CA PRO A 482 7.09 9.70 22.75
C PRO A 482 6.73 10.52 23.99
N SER A 483 7.19 10.07 25.17
CA SER A 483 6.97 10.81 26.40
C SER A 483 7.47 12.26 26.28
N LYS A 484 6.92 13.17 27.07
CA LYS A 484 7.30 14.59 27.08
C LYS A 484 8.82 14.82 27.16
N GLY A 485 9.54 13.98 27.92
CA GLY A 485 11.01 14.01 28.01
C GLY A 485 11.74 13.56 26.75
N ARG A 486 11.04 13.01 25.76
CA ARG A 486 11.55 12.64 24.42
C ARG A 486 10.96 13.52 23.33
N GLY A 487 10.37 14.66 23.71
CA GLY A 487 9.80 15.61 22.76
C GLY A 487 8.37 15.32 22.33
N GLY A 488 7.72 14.33 22.90
CA GLY A 488 6.31 14.07 22.72
C GLY A 488 5.43 14.94 23.63
N TYR A 489 4.15 14.63 23.67
CA TYR A 489 3.18 15.23 24.57
C TYR A 489 2.62 14.18 25.53
N ASP A 490 1.99 14.61 26.61
CA ASP A 490 1.33 13.70 27.56
C ASP A 490 0.05 13.16 26.93
N ALA A 491 0.14 12.01 26.28
CA ALA A 491 -1.00 11.33 25.69
C ALA A 491 -1.65 10.38 26.70
N GLN A 492 -2.95 10.47 26.86
CA GLN A 492 -3.69 9.50 27.64
C GLN A 492 -3.69 8.16 26.90
N ARG A 493 -3.18 7.11 27.54
CA ARG A 493 -3.28 5.75 27.02
C ARG A 493 -4.70 5.23 27.22
N GLY A 494 -5.35 4.81 26.14
CA GLY A 494 -6.68 4.23 26.13
C GLY A 494 -6.66 2.70 26.00
N ARG A 495 -7.82 2.13 25.75
CA ARG A 495 -7.97 0.71 25.42
C ARG A 495 -7.25 0.38 24.11
N GLY A 496 -7.00 -0.90 23.86
CA GLY A 496 -6.42 -1.38 22.62
C GLY A 496 -4.94 -1.01 22.41
N ASN A 497 -4.22 -0.71 23.50
CA ASN A 497 -2.83 -0.23 23.49
C ASN A 497 -2.62 1.07 22.69
N ALA A 498 -3.64 1.89 22.56
CA ALA A 498 -3.64 3.09 21.77
C ALA A 498 -3.82 4.34 22.63
N HIS A 499 -3.20 5.46 22.25
CA HIS A 499 -3.48 6.74 22.91
C HIS A 499 -4.83 7.31 22.44
N VAL A 500 -5.52 7.97 23.36
CA VAL A 500 -6.76 8.68 23.07
C VAL A 500 -6.41 9.96 22.31
N ASN A 501 -6.98 10.13 21.13
CA ASN A 501 -6.80 11.33 20.32
C ASN A 501 -8.16 11.80 19.78
N PRO A 502 -8.69 12.95 20.24
CA PRO A 502 -9.99 13.46 19.82
C PRO A 502 -10.01 13.88 18.33
N ASN A 503 -8.83 14.06 17.73
CA ASN A 503 -8.70 14.44 16.32
C ASN A 503 -8.67 13.23 15.36
N ARG A 504 -8.86 11.99 15.86
CA ARG A 504 -9.05 10.83 14.98
C ARG A 504 -10.37 10.96 14.25
N ASP A 505 -10.31 10.93 12.95
CA ASP A 505 -11.50 11.01 12.12
C ASP A 505 -12.27 9.69 12.09
N ARG A 506 -13.58 9.78 12.12
CA ARG A 506 -14.54 8.66 12.06
C ARG A 506 -15.68 8.97 11.08
N GLY A 507 -15.47 9.89 10.16
CA GLY A 507 -16.49 10.36 9.22
C GLY A 507 -16.08 10.28 7.76
N HIS A 508 -14.84 9.89 7.47
CA HIS A 508 -14.33 9.80 6.11
C HIS A 508 -13.82 8.40 5.77
N GLY A 509 -13.75 8.12 4.49
CA GLY A 509 -13.18 6.89 3.93
C GLY A 509 -13.42 6.84 2.43
N ARG A 510 -12.49 6.22 1.69
CA ARG A 510 -12.55 6.21 0.22
C ARG A 510 -12.05 4.91 -0.35
N ILE A 511 -12.60 4.56 -1.49
CA ILE A 511 -12.14 3.44 -2.31
C ILE A 511 -11.76 3.99 -3.67
N TYR A 512 -10.52 3.78 -4.04
CA TYR A 512 -9.99 4.16 -5.35
C TYR A 512 -9.69 2.93 -6.20
N ARG A 513 -9.77 3.13 -7.50
CA ARG A 513 -9.30 2.20 -8.52
C ARG A 513 -8.15 2.86 -9.31
N VAL A 514 -7.04 2.14 -9.49
CA VAL A 514 -5.89 2.63 -10.25
C VAL A 514 -5.82 1.87 -11.56
N VAL A 515 -6.17 2.55 -12.63
CA VAL A 515 -6.37 1.95 -13.95
C VAL A 515 -5.19 2.26 -14.86
N TRP A 516 -4.57 1.22 -15.44
CA TRP A 516 -3.62 1.41 -16.53
C TRP A 516 -4.37 1.71 -17.84
N GLU A 517 -4.00 2.82 -18.51
CA GLU A 517 -4.65 3.28 -19.75
C GLU A 517 -4.50 2.30 -20.93
N GLY A 518 -3.50 1.41 -20.87
CA GLY A 518 -3.28 0.36 -21.88
C GLY A 518 -3.84 -1.02 -21.50
N ALA A 519 -4.65 -1.10 -20.43
CA ALA A 519 -5.17 -2.37 -19.96
C ALA A 519 -6.14 -3.01 -20.96
N PRO A 520 -6.03 -4.32 -21.20
CA PRO A 520 -7.08 -5.04 -21.88
C PRO A 520 -8.34 -5.12 -21.02
N GLU A 521 -9.50 -5.23 -21.64
CA GLU A 521 -10.74 -5.47 -20.93
C GLU A 521 -10.74 -6.87 -20.31
N SER A 522 -11.23 -7.00 -19.06
CA SER A 522 -11.38 -8.29 -18.39
C SER A 522 -12.40 -9.16 -19.14
N LYS A 523 -11.99 -10.38 -19.46
CA LYS A 523 -12.83 -11.36 -20.17
C LYS A 523 -13.91 -11.96 -19.28
N ILE A 524 -13.62 -12.09 -17.98
CA ILE A 524 -14.54 -12.62 -16.98
C ILE A 524 -15.11 -11.43 -16.20
N LYS A 525 -16.43 -11.35 -16.16
CA LYS A 525 -17.16 -10.34 -15.38
C LYS A 525 -17.79 -10.94 -14.11
N SER A 526 -18.17 -12.22 -14.16
CA SER A 526 -18.78 -12.93 -13.04
C SER A 526 -18.57 -14.43 -13.20
N LEU A 527 -18.43 -15.15 -12.09
CA LEU A 527 -18.49 -16.61 -11.99
C LEU A 527 -19.69 -17.05 -11.11
N GLY A 528 -20.60 -16.14 -10.75
CA GLY A 528 -21.84 -16.48 -10.03
C GLY A 528 -22.70 -17.43 -10.87
N GLY A 529 -23.01 -18.62 -10.35
CA GLY A 529 -23.76 -19.65 -11.07
C GLY A 529 -23.01 -20.32 -12.21
N ALA A 530 -21.69 -20.17 -12.31
CA ALA A 530 -20.90 -20.74 -13.39
C ALA A 530 -20.95 -22.26 -13.42
N SER A 531 -21.03 -22.84 -14.61
CA SER A 531 -20.93 -24.28 -14.83
C SER A 531 -19.51 -24.81 -14.56
N ASP A 532 -19.39 -26.12 -14.32
CA ASP A 532 -18.09 -26.80 -14.13
C ASP A 532 -17.10 -26.46 -15.26
N ALA A 533 -17.57 -26.43 -16.52
CA ALA A 533 -16.72 -26.08 -17.66
C ALA A 533 -16.22 -24.63 -17.63
N GLN A 534 -17.07 -23.68 -17.21
CA GLN A 534 -16.68 -22.28 -17.06
C GLN A 534 -15.69 -22.09 -15.91
N LEU A 535 -15.89 -22.77 -14.79
CA LEU A 535 -14.95 -22.74 -13.66
C LEU A 535 -13.59 -23.32 -14.06
N VAL A 536 -13.56 -24.47 -14.75
CA VAL A 536 -12.31 -25.06 -15.25
C VAL A 536 -11.60 -24.13 -16.24
N ALA A 537 -12.34 -23.43 -17.12
CA ALA A 537 -11.76 -22.46 -18.02
C ALA A 537 -11.19 -21.23 -17.28
N ALA A 538 -11.84 -20.78 -16.21
CA ALA A 538 -11.42 -19.64 -15.41
C ALA A 538 -10.11 -19.88 -14.62
N LEU A 539 -9.71 -21.14 -14.40
CA LEU A 539 -8.39 -21.48 -13.84
C LEU A 539 -7.22 -21.03 -14.72
N GLU A 540 -7.47 -20.74 -16.00
CA GLU A 540 -6.46 -20.21 -16.95
C GLU A 540 -6.56 -18.70 -17.15
N SER A 541 -7.33 -18.00 -16.31
CA SER A 541 -7.46 -16.55 -16.40
C SER A 541 -6.09 -15.87 -16.21
N ASP A 542 -5.88 -14.80 -16.96
CA ASP A 542 -4.73 -13.91 -16.83
C ASP A 542 -4.82 -12.98 -15.59
N ASN A 543 -5.88 -13.12 -14.80
CA ASN A 543 -6.08 -12.46 -13.51
C ASN A 543 -6.13 -13.52 -12.38
N LEU A 544 -5.21 -13.45 -11.42
CA LEU A 544 -5.14 -14.39 -10.30
C LEU A 544 -6.43 -14.40 -9.47
N PHE A 545 -7.11 -13.27 -9.35
CA PHE A 545 -8.40 -13.19 -8.67
C PHE A 545 -9.40 -14.22 -9.20
N TRP A 546 -9.56 -14.33 -10.52
CA TRP A 546 -10.49 -15.27 -11.12
C TRP A 546 -10.02 -16.72 -11.02
N ARG A 547 -8.70 -16.98 -11.06
CA ARG A 547 -8.16 -18.31 -10.82
C ARG A 547 -8.49 -18.81 -9.41
N HIS A 548 -8.27 -17.96 -8.39
CA HIS A 548 -8.60 -18.29 -7.00
C HIS A 548 -10.11 -18.41 -6.78
N THR A 549 -10.91 -17.54 -7.39
CA THR A 549 -12.37 -17.61 -7.29
C THR A 549 -12.89 -18.92 -7.91
N ALA A 550 -12.41 -19.31 -9.07
CA ALA A 550 -12.77 -20.56 -9.72
C ALA A 550 -12.35 -21.78 -8.86
N GLN A 551 -11.12 -21.78 -8.34
CA GLN A 551 -10.64 -22.83 -7.43
C GLN A 551 -11.53 -22.94 -6.20
N ARG A 552 -11.85 -21.82 -5.55
CA ARG A 552 -12.71 -21.76 -4.39
C ARG A 552 -14.09 -22.35 -4.68
N LEU A 553 -14.74 -21.94 -5.76
CA LEU A 553 -16.07 -22.43 -6.13
C LEU A 553 -16.07 -23.93 -6.46
N LEU A 554 -15.06 -24.43 -7.18
CA LEU A 554 -14.90 -25.86 -7.45
C LEU A 554 -14.84 -26.70 -6.16
N VAL A 555 -14.18 -26.17 -5.12
CA VAL A 555 -14.01 -26.84 -3.83
C VAL A 555 -15.22 -26.66 -2.93
N ASP A 556 -15.65 -25.42 -2.70
CA ASP A 556 -16.73 -25.07 -1.77
C ASP A 556 -18.08 -25.67 -2.18
N GLU A 557 -18.36 -25.73 -3.50
CA GLU A 557 -19.58 -26.32 -4.06
C GLU A 557 -19.44 -27.80 -4.38
N GLY A 558 -18.28 -28.43 -4.15
CA GLY A 558 -18.03 -29.81 -4.37
C GLY A 558 -18.26 -30.26 -5.83
N LYS A 559 -17.80 -29.47 -6.80
CA LYS A 559 -18.02 -29.65 -8.26
C LYS A 559 -17.31 -30.90 -8.81
N LYS A 560 -17.77 -32.09 -8.42
CA LYS A 560 -17.18 -33.39 -8.85
C LYS A 560 -17.29 -33.61 -10.36
N GLY A 561 -18.27 -33.00 -11.04
CA GLY A 561 -18.42 -33.03 -12.47
C GLY A 561 -17.26 -32.37 -13.24
N ALA A 562 -16.50 -31.49 -12.61
CA ALA A 562 -15.31 -30.87 -13.20
C ALA A 562 -14.08 -31.80 -13.29
N VAL A 563 -14.04 -32.90 -12.51
CA VAL A 563 -12.87 -33.77 -12.38
C VAL A 563 -12.36 -34.32 -13.74
N PRO A 564 -13.21 -34.82 -14.66
CA PRO A 564 -12.72 -35.29 -15.97
C PRO A 564 -12.01 -34.19 -16.79
N ALA A 565 -12.55 -32.96 -16.77
CA ALA A 565 -11.96 -31.85 -17.48
C ALA A 565 -10.63 -31.40 -16.86
N LEU A 566 -10.54 -31.38 -15.53
CA LEU A 566 -9.29 -31.09 -14.80
C LEU A 566 -8.21 -32.12 -15.11
N LYS A 567 -8.54 -33.43 -15.07
CA LYS A 567 -7.59 -34.51 -15.44
C LYS A 567 -7.07 -34.32 -16.87
N LYS A 568 -7.98 -34.05 -17.83
CA LYS A 568 -7.59 -33.83 -19.23
C LYS A 568 -6.61 -32.64 -19.36
N LYS A 569 -6.79 -31.57 -18.59
CA LYS A 569 -5.85 -30.44 -18.60
C LYS A 569 -4.48 -30.81 -18.04
N ILE A 570 -4.44 -31.49 -16.92
CA ILE A 570 -3.18 -31.99 -16.31
C ILE A 570 -2.43 -32.91 -17.28
N ASP A 571 -3.13 -33.85 -17.92
CA ASP A 571 -2.55 -34.78 -18.90
C ASP A 571 -2.01 -34.06 -20.15
N ALA A 572 -2.58 -32.90 -20.49
CA ALA A 572 -2.12 -32.04 -21.58
C ALA A 572 -0.95 -31.12 -21.21
N GLY A 573 -0.46 -31.17 -19.97
CA GLY A 573 0.65 -30.34 -19.48
C GLY A 573 0.23 -28.89 -19.12
N GLY A 574 -1.03 -28.68 -18.83
CA GLY A 574 -1.62 -27.41 -18.39
C GLY A 574 -1.65 -27.26 -16.88
#